data_68fc2041e5eb6edb13b6a0927a9550f8
#
_entry.id   68fc2041e5eb6edb13b6a0927a9550f8
#
_cell.length_a   1.000
_cell.length_b   1.000
_cell.length_c   1.000
_cell.angle_alpha   90.00
_cell.angle_beta   90.00
_cell.angle_gamma   90.00
#
_symmetry.space_group_name_H-M   'P 1'
#
loop_
_entity.id
_entity.type
_entity.pdbx_description
1 polymer ?
#
loop_
_entity_poly.entity_id
_entity_poly.type
_entity_poly.pdbx_seq_one_letter_code
_entity_poly.pdbx_strand_id
1 'polypeptide(L)'
;MKLLDCTLRDGGYYTLWDFPSQVVSAYIEAMNKLPIDYLEVGYRNNPSKEYLGEFGYSPVSTLRRLRKDCCKKIVVMLNEKSTRLEDLDNLLKPIQGLVDMVRIAIDPKNFDRALVLAKEKKQGFEVGFNTMYMSKWNEYEGFLDKLRQLDQVVDLFCMVDSFGGVTPMDVRSLFEVVKQRTTVPIGFHGHNNMQLGLINT
;
A
#
# COMPACT_ATOMS: atom_id res chain seq x y z
N MET A 1 -11.09 -11.90 7.66
CA MET A 1 -10.58 -10.53 7.40
C MET A 1 -9.09 -10.52 7.69
N LYS A 2 -8.28 -9.81 6.91
CA LYS A 2 -6.85 -9.60 7.16
C LYS A 2 -6.62 -8.15 7.56
N LEU A 3 -5.71 -7.92 8.52
CA LEU A 3 -5.36 -6.59 9.01
C LEU A 3 -3.96 -6.21 8.56
N LEU A 4 -3.85 -5.00 7.99
CA LEU A 4 -2.58 -4.41 7.61
C LEU A 4 -2.39 -3.12 8.41
N ASP A 5 -1.32 -3.05 9.20
CA ASP A 5 -0.88 -1.82 9.84
C ASP A 5 0.08 -1.07 8.93
N CYS A 6 -0.11 0.25 8.81
CA CYS A 6 0.73 1.13 7.98
C CYS A 6 1.33 2.30 8.76
N THR A 7 1.47 2.16 10.07
CA THR A 7 1.93 3.25 10.96
C THR A 7 3.26 3.83 10.52
N LEU A 8 4.27 3.01 10.21
CA LEU A 8 5.58 3.52 9.79
C LEU A 8 5.55 4.17 8.40
N ARG A 9 4.71 3.67 7.50
CA ARG A 9 4.58 4.26 6.16
C ARG A 9 3.77 5.56 6.20
N ASP A 10 2.58 5.53 6.80
CA ASP A 10 1.65 6.67 6.80
C ASP A 10 2.04 7.73 7.83
N GLY A 11 2.44 7.32 9.03
CA GLY A 11 2.96 8.22 10.05
C GLY A 11 4.27 8.91 9.63
N GLY A 12 4.98 8.35 8.66
CA GLY A 12 6.20 8.94 8.10
C GLY A 12 6.01 10.34 7.49
N TYR A 13 4.81 10.69 7.07
CA TYR A 13 4.53 12.06 6.61
C TYR A 13 4.74 13.12 7.68
N TYR A 14 4.67 12.76 8.96
CA TYR A 14 4.90 13.67 10.08
C TYR A 14 6.35 13.69 10.55
N THR A 15 7.14 12.66 10.25
CA THR A 15 8.51 12.47 10.75
C THR A 15 9.55 12.44 9.63
N LEU A 16 9.16 12.73 8.39
CA LEU A 16 9.98 12.54 7.19
C LEU A 16 10.49 11.09 7.08
N TRP A 17 9.71 10.12 7.54
CA TRP A 17 10.05 8.68 7.61
C TRP A 17 11.31 8.38 8.42
N ASP A 18 11.67 9.28 9.31
CA ASP A 18 12.75 9.12 10.27
C ASP A 18 12.18 8.82 11.65
N PHE A 19 12.44 7.61 12.13
CA PHE A 19 11.97 7.15 13.43
C PHE A 19 13.16 6.68 14.27
N PRO A 20 13.23 7.04 15.57
CA PRO A 20 14.23 6.49 16.46
C PRO A 20 14.22 4.97 16.47
N SER A 21 15.39 4.35 16.40
CA SER A 21 15.50 2.87 16.32
C SER A 21 14.81 2.14 17.48
N GLN A 22 14.83 2.73 18.66
CA GLN A 22 14.14 2.21 19.85
C GLN A 22 12.62 2.17 19.66
N VAL A 23 12.05 3.22 19.05
CA VAL A 23 10.61 3.29 18.74
C VAL A 23 10.23 2.19 17.71
N VAL A 24 11.05 2.04 16.68
CA VAL A 24 10.84 0.99 15.67
C VAL A 24 10.89 -0.40 16.29
N SER A 25 11.87 -0.67 17.16
CA SER A 25 11.99 -1.97 17.82
C SER A 25 10.80 -2.27 18.72
N ALA A 26 10.38 -1.30 19.54
CA ALA A 26 9.21 -1.43 20.40
C ALA A 26 7.92 -1.63 19.59
N TYR A 27 7.79 -0.91 18.48
CA TYR A 27 6.67 -1.08 17.54
C TYR A 27 6.62 -2.50 16.97
N ILE A 28 7.71 -3.03 16.44
CA ILE A 28 7.76 -4.39 15.89
C ILE A 28 7.42 -5.43 16.95
N GLU A 29 7.98 -5.28 18.16
CA GLU A 29 7.66 -6.18 19.28
C GLU A 29 6.16 -6.17 19.62
N ALA A 30 5.55 -5.00 19.67
CA ALA A 30 4.12 -4.84 19.91
C ALA A 30 3.28 -5.48 18.80
N MET A 31 3.60 -5.18 17.54
CA MET A 31 2.88 -5.72 16.37
C MET A 31 2.96 -7.26 16.28
N ASN A 32 4.09 -7.84 16.68
CA ASN A 32 4.23 -9.30 16.72
C ASN A 32 3.20 -9.98 17.65
N LYS A 33 2.77 -9.29 18.72
CA LYS A 33 1.79 -9.78 19.70
C LYS A 33 0.34 -9.55 19.30
N LEU A 34 0.09 -8.68 18.33
CA LEU A 34 -1.25 -8.31 17.88
C LEU A 34 -1.74 -9.22 16.73
N PRO A 35 -3.06 -9.35 16.52
CA PRO A 35 -3.64 -10.10 15.41
C PRO A 35 -3.55 -9.33 14.08
N ILE A 36 -2.35 -8.82 13.76
CA ILE A 36 -2.03 -8.12 12.53
C ILE A 36 -1.41 -9.12 11.56
N ASP A 37 -1.80 -9.10 10.30
CA ASP A 37 -1.26 -9.99 9.26
C ASP A 37 -0.07 -9.38 8.52
N TYR A 38 -0.14 -8.06 8.25
CA TYR A 38 0.81 -7.33 7.42
C TYR A 38 1.29 -6.05 8.11
N LEU A 39 2.58 -5.72 7.95
CA LEU A 39 3.15 -4.43 8.35
C LEU A 39 3.70 -3.71 7.12
N GLU A 40 3.05 -2.61 6.74
CA GLU A 40 3.55 -1.73 5.69
C GLU A 40 4.55 -0.74 6.28
N VAL A 41 5.81 -1.04 6.10
CA VAL A 41 6.90 -0.37 6.82
C VAL A 41 7.32 0.94 6.19
N GLY A 42 7.12 1.14 4.90
CA GLY A 42 7.53 2.38 4.25
C GLY A 42 7.42 2.34 2.74
N TYR A 43 8.04 3.33 2.11
CA TYR A 43 8.17 3.41 0.66
C TYR A 43 9.42 2.70 0.15
N ARG A 44 9.36 2.22 -1.09
CA ARG A 44 10.50 1.74 -1.83
C ARG A 44 10.72 2.64 -3.06
N ASN A 45 11.13 3.88 -2.80
CA ASN A 45 11.34 4.91 -3.81
C ASN A 45 12.80 4.97 -4.28
N ASN A 46 13.00 5.54 -5.47
CA ASN A 46 14.32 5.99 -5.89
C ASN A 46 14.81 7.14 -4.98
N PRO A 47 16.13 7.27 -4.79
CA PRO A 47 16.69 8.39 -4.04
C PRO A 47 16.25 9.75 -4.60
N SER A 48 15.91 10.69 -3.72
CA SER A 48 15.60 12.08 -4.06
C SER A 48 16.68 13.02 -3.52
N LYS A 49 16.57 14.31 -3.88
CA LYS A 49 17.48 15.35 -3.34
C LYS A 49 17.07 15.79 -1.92
N GLU A 50 15.84 15.51 -1.54
CA GLU A 50 15.32 15.87 -0.23
C GLU A 50 15.67 14.78 0.78
N TYR A 51 15.95 15.20 2.02
CA TYR A 51 16.16 14.25 3.10
C TYR A 51 14.86 13.52 3.42
N LEU A 52 14.96 12.20 3.44
CA LEU A 52 13.95 11.31 4.01
C LEU A 52 14.68 10.27 4.87
N GLY A 53 14.05 9.89 5.96
CA GLY A 53 14.52 8.80 6.81
C GLY A 53 14.46 7.44 6.10
N GLU A 54 14.98 6.42 6.78
CA GLU A 54 15.18 5.10 6.20
C GLU A 54 13.87 4.46 5.68
N PHE A 55 12.71 4.79 6.24
CA PHE A 55 11.41 4.24 5.82
C PHE A 55 10.82 4.96 4.59
N GLY A 56 11.37 6.10 4.19
CA GLY A 56 11.06 6.74 2.91
C GLY A 56 11.64 6.00 1.70
N TYR A 57 12.66 5.17 1.94
CA TYR A 57 13.37 4.39 0.91
C TYR A 57 13.39 2.89 1.19
N SER A 58 13.17 2.47 2.43
CA SER A 58 13.26 1.10 2.92
C SER A 58 14.46 0.34 2.33
N PRO A 59 15.71 0.77 2.63
CA PRO A 59 16.90 0.14 2.06
C PRO A 59 17.01 -1.33 2.51
N VAL A 60 17.75 -2.12 1.75
CA VAL A 60 17.93 -3.57 2.02
C VAL A 60 18.42 -3.84 3.44
N SER A 61 19.30 -2.99 3.97
CA SER A 61 19.81 -3.11 5.34
C SER A 61 18.69 -3.00 6.38
N THR A 62 17.80 -2.02 6.22
CA THR A 62 16.63 -1.82 7.08
C THR A 62 15.67 -3.00 6.98
N LEU A 63 15.30 -3.42 5.78
CA LEU A 63 14.40 -4.54 5.58
C LEU A 63 14.97 -5.85 6.13
N ARG A 64 16.29 -6.07 5.99
CA ARG A 64 16.96 -7.23 6.57
C ARG A 64 16.94 -7.20 8.12
N ARG A 65 17.14 -6.01 8.71
CA ARG A 65 17.01 -5.83 10.16
C ARG A 65 15.57 -6.13 10.62
N LEU A 66 14.57 -5.54 9.99
CA LEU A 66 13.17 -5.77 10.32
C LEU A 66 12.77 -7.25 10.18
N ARG A 67 13.22 -7.91 9.10
CA ARG A 67 12.88 -9.32 8.86
C ARG A 67 13.34 -10.27 9.96
N LYS A 68 14.45 -9.94 10.66
CA LYS A 68 14.94 -10.74 11.78
C LYS A 68 13.97 -10.75 12.96
N ASP A 69 13.36 -9.60 13.24
CA ASP A 69 12.60 -9.36 14.47
C ASP A 69 11.08 -9.41 14.22
N CYS A 70 10.64 -9.31 12.97
CA CYS A 70 9.23 -9.28 12.58
C CYS A 70 8.75 -10.66 12.11
N CYS A 71 7.74 -11.21 12.80
CA CYS A 71 7.08 -12.44 12.40
C CYS A 71 5.89 -12.24 11.44
N LYS A 72 5.52 -10.95 11.17
CA LYS A 72 4.43 -10.60 10.27
C LYS A 72 4.91 -10.50 8.83
N LYS A 73 3.99 -10.52 7.88
CA LYS A 73 4.30 -10.21 6.48
C LYS A 73 4.72 -8.75 6.35
N ILE A 74 5.87 -8.49 5.74
CA ILE A 74 6.39 -7.14 5.49
C ILE A 74 5.91 -6.64 4.15
N VAL A 75 5.43 -5.41 4.13
CA VAL A 75 4.92 -4.71 2.95
C VAL A 75 5.70 -3.43 2.72
N VAL A 76 5.98 -3.10 1.48
CA VAL A 76 6.49 -1.80 1.06
C VAL A 76 5.59 -1.19 -0.01
N MET A 77 5.58 0.14 -0.10
CA MET A 77 4.80 0.85 -1.10
C MET A 77 5.67 1.44 -2.20
N LEU A 78 5.27 1.26 -3.44
CA LEU A 78 5.73 2.03 -4.59
C LEU A 78 4.75 3.17 -4.87
N ASN A 79 5.26 4.33 -5.27
CA ASN A 79 4.43 5.40 -5.79
C ASN A 79 4.43 5.31 -7.32
N GLU A 80 3.26 5.06 -7.92
CA GLU A 80 3.12 4.92 -9.37
C GLU A 80 3.68 6.14 -10.12
N LYS A 81 3.46 7.37 -9.60
CA LYS A 81 3.93 8.60 -10.25
C LYS A 81 5.45 8.68 -10.44
N SER A 82 6.20 8.15 -9.48
CA SER A 82 7.66 8.27 -9.44
C SER A 82 8.40 6.99 -9.84
N THR A 83 7.69 5.88 -10.03
CA THR A 83 8.29 4.59 -10.39
C THR A 83 8.22 4.38 -11.89
N ARG A 84 9.35 4.10 -12.53
CA ARG A 84 9.45 3.73 -13.94
C ARG A 84 9.64 2.23 -14.08
N LEU A 85 9.32 1.67 -15.24
CA LEU A 85 9.53 0.24 -15.50
C LEU A 85 11.01 -0.16 -15.37
N GLU A 86 11.90 0.69 -15.85
CA GLU A 86 13.35 0.50 -15.78
C GLU A 86 13.92 0.48 -14.35
N ASP A 87 13.21 1.11 -13.39
CA ASP A 87 13.62 1.16 -11.99
C ASP A 87 13.26 -0.13 -11.22
N LEU A 88 12.24 -0.85 -11.70
CA LEU A 88 11.63 -1.94 -10.94
C LEU A 88 12.63 -3.02 -10.53
N ASP A 89 13.55 -3.38 -11.42
CA ASP A 89 14.55 -4.39 -11.12
C ASP A 89 15.50 -3.94 -10.01
N ASN A 90 15.94 -2.70 -10.07
CA ASN A 90 16.84 -2.13 -9.06
C ASN A 90 16.13 -1.94 -7.71
N LEU A 91 14.85 -1.63 -7.74
CA LEU A 91 14.07 -1.44 -6.52
C LEU A 91 13.68 -2.77 -5.87
N LEU A 92 13.25 -3.77 -6.65
CA LEU A 92 12.57 -4.95 -6.12
C LEU A 92 13.43 -6.20 -6.05
N LYS A 93 14.32 -6.49 -7.01
CA LYS A 93 15.19 -7.68 -6.94
C LYS A 93 15.99 -7.78 -5.64
N PRO A 94 16.60 -6.69 -5.12
CA PRO A 94 17.40 -6.76 -3.89
C PRO A 94 16.59 -7.06 -2.61
N ILE A 95 15.27 -6.93 -2.64
CA ILE A 95 14.40 -7.15 -1.48
C ILE A 95 13.57 -8.43 -1.55
N GLN A 96 13.80 -9.26 -2.58
CA GLN A 96 13.17 -10.59 -2.67
C GLN A 96 13.52 -11.42 -1.44
N GLY A 97 12.52 -12.09 -0.86
CA GLY A 97 12.66 -12.86 0.37
C GLY A 97 12.74 -12.03 1.67
N LEU A 98 12.84 -10.70 1.57
CA LEU A 98 12.76 -9.78 2.73
C LEU A 98 11.36 -9.17 2.87
N VAL A 99 10.66 -8.99 1.76
CA VAL A 99 9.33 -8.38 1.66
C VAL A 99 8.38 -9.41 1.06
N ASP A 100 7.17 -9.45 1.58
CA ASP A 100 6.13 -10.39 1.15
C ASP A 100 5.18 -9.77 0.12
N MET A 101 4.86 -8.47 0.26
CA MET A 101 3.96 -7.76 -0.62
C MET A 101 4.51 -6.40 -1.04
N VAL A 102 4.28 -6.03 -2.28
CA VAL A 102 4.50 -4.68 -2.81
C VAL A 102 3.15 -4.06 -3.11
N ARG A 103 2.81 -2.95 -2.45
CA ARG A 103 1.61 -2.17 -2.78
C ARG A 103 1.98 -1.01 -3.70
N ILE A 104 1.15 -0.72 -4.66
CA ILE A 104 1.33 0.39 -5.60
C ILE A 104 0.25 1.44 -5.30
N ALA A 105 0.66 2.63 -4.86
CA ALA A 105 -0.23 3.77 -4.70
C ALA A 105 -0.54 4.34 -6.07
N ILE A 106 -1.81 4.36 -6.44
CA ILE A 106 -2.25 4.78 -7.77
C ILE A 106 -3.31 5.89 -7.72
N ASP A 107 -3.20 6.81 -8.66
CA ASP A 107 -4.29 7.71 -9.04
C ASP A 107 -5.16 6.99 -10.09
N PRO A 108 -6.49 6.95 -9.98
CA PRO A 108 -7.36 6.26 -10.96
C PRO A 108 -7.09 6.61 -12.42
N LYS A 109 -6.68 7.84 -12.70
CA LYS A 109 -6.31 8.27 -14.07
C LYS A 109 -5.11 7.55 -14.65
N ASN A 110 -4.24 6.99 -13.79
CA ASN A 110 -3.02 6.29 -14.18
C ASN A 110 -3.17 4.76 -14.06
N PHE A 111 -4.39 4.26 -13.99
CA PHE A 111 -4.68 2.85 -13.74
C PHE A 111 -3.98 1.91 -14.73
N ASP A 112 -4.02 2.23 -16.03
CA ASP A 112 -3.40 1.38 -17.07
C ASP A 112 -1.89 1.28 -16.90
N ARG A 113 -1.23 2.37 -16.51
CA ARG A 113 0.20 2.39 -16.20
C ARG A 113 0.52 1.54 -14.97
N ALA A 114 -0.31 1.63 -13.94
CA ALA A 114 -0.16 0.80 -12.74
C ALA A 114 -0.31 -0.70 -13.05
N LEU A 115 -1.23 -1.08 -13.95
CA LEU A 115 -1.38 -2.46 -14.40
C LEU A 115 -0.10 -2.98 -15.08
N VAL A 116 0.56 -2.15 -15.90
CA VAL A 116 1.84 -2.52 -16.53
C VAL A 116 2.91 -2.75 -15.46
N LEU A 117 3.05 -1.83 -14.48
CA LEU A 117 3.99 -2.00 -13.36
C LEU A 117 3.73 -3.30 -12.57
N ALA A 118 2.46 -3.61 -12.30
CA ALA A 118 2.09 -4.81 -11.56
C ALA A 118 2.40 -6.11 -12.32
N LYS A 119 2.10 -6.16 -13.61
CA LYS A 119 2.36 -7.34 -14.48
C LYS A 119 3.83 -7.70 -14.53
N GLU A 120 4.70 -6.68 -14.64
CA GLU A 120 6.15 -6.89 -14.70
C GLU A 120 6.74 -7.46 -13.40
N LYS A 121 6.06 -7.26 -12.23
CA LYS A 121 6.65 -7.57 -10.93
C LYS A 121 5.85 -8.53 -10.04
N LYS A 122 4.87 -9.21 -10.57
CA LYS A 122 4.16 -10.28 -9.85
C LYS A 122 5.05 -11.48 -9.47
N GLN A 123 6.24 -11.60 -10.05
CA GLN A 123 7.17 -12.69 -9.73
C GLN A 123 7.91 -12.43 -8.41
N GLY A 124 7.54 -13.18 -7.36
CA GLY A 124 8.22 -13.18 -6.08
C GLY A 124 7.63 -12.28 -5.01
N PHE A 125 6.51 -11.58 -5.28
CA PHE A 125 5.77 -10.78 -4.32
C PHE A 125 4.26 -10.95 -4.49
N GLU A 126 3.51 -10.82 -3.40
CA GLU A 126 2.11 -10.41 -3.51
C GLU A 126 2.08 -8.96 -4.02
N VAL A 127 1.14 -8.63 -4.90
CA VAL A 127 0.99 -7.26 -5.43
C VAL A 127 -0.36 -6.70 -5.04
N GLY A 128 -0.37 -5.52 -4.42
CA GLY A 128 -1.59 -4.82 -4.04
C GLY A 128 -1.73 -3.45 -4.72
N PHE A 129 -2.92 -3.08 -5.12
CA PHE A 129 -3.23 -1.71 -5.51
C PHE A 129 -3.81 -0.93 -4.34
N ASN A 130 -3.26 0.26 -4.10
CA ASN A 130 -3.76 1.24 -3.14
C ASN A 130 -4.36 2.39 -3.92
N THR A 131 -5.64 2.27 -4.29
CA THR A 131 -6.28 3.17 -5.24
C THR A 131 -6.89 4.37 -4.53
N MET A 132 -6.25 5.52 -4.74
CA MET A 132 -6.58 6.77 -4.07
C MET A 132 -7.92 7.38 -4.54
N TYR A 133 -8.39 8.34 -3.77
CA TYR A 133 -9.50 9.24 -4.14
C TYR A 133 -10.84 8.54 -4.38
N MET A 134 -11.18 7.51 -3.59
CA MET A 134 -12.40 6.73 -3.82
C MET A 134 -13.68 7.59 -3.89
N SER A 135 -13.77 8.69 -3.16
CA SER A 135 -14.90 9.61 -3.23
C SER A 135 -15.09 10.30 -4.59
N LYS A 136 -14.07 10.22 -5.47
CA LYS A 136 -14.06 10.84 -6.80
C LYS A 136 -14.04 9.84 -7.95
N TRP A 137 -14.14 8.54 -7.67
CA TRP A 137 -14.00 7.54 -8.73
C TRP A 137 -15.01 7.66 -9.86
N ASN A 138 -16.21 8.17 -9.56
CA ASN A 138 -17.24 8.45 -10.59
C ASN A 138 -16.87 9.61 -11.53
N GLU A 139 -15.89 10.45 -11.16
CA GLU A 139 -15.40 11.54 -12.00
C GLU A 139 -14.39 11.05 -13.06
N TYR A 140 -13.85 9.84 -12.90
CA TYR A 140 -12.90 9.22 -13.83
C TYR A 140 -13.63 8.32 -14.81
N GLU A 141 -13.86 8.82 -16.02
CA GLU A 141 -14.59 8.10 -17.06
C GLU A 141 -14.00 6.71 -17.32
N GLY A 142 -14.85 5.68 -17.29
CA GLY A 142 -14.48 4.30 -17.56
C GLY A 142 -13.57 3.63 -16.51
N PHE A 143 -13.17 4.33 -15.45
CA PHE A 143 -12.26 3.74 -14.44
C PHE A 143 -12.87 2.48 -13.79
N LEU A 144 -14.13 2.54 -13.36
CA LEU A 144 -14.77 1.42 -12.68
C LEU A 144 -14.87 0.18 -13.58
N ASP A 145 -15.03 0.35 -14.88
CA ASP A 145 -15.09 -0.77 -15.81
C ASP A 145 -13.71 -1.42 -16.05
N LYS A 146 -12.63 -0.65 -15.89
CA LYS A 146 -11.25 -1.15 -15.97
C LYS A 146 -10.91 -2.10 -14.83
N LEU A 147 -11.65 -2.10 -13.70
CA LEU A 147 -11.40 -2.98 -12.56
C LEU A 147 -11.47 -4.47 -12.94
N ARG A 148 -12.13 -4.83 -14.01
CA ARG A 148 -12.13 -6.20 -14.58
C ARG A 148 -10.74 -6.68 -15.01
N GLN A 149 -9.79 -5.76 -15.22
CA GLN A 149 -8.43 -6.08 -15.62
C GLN A 149 -7.52 -6.43 -14.42
N LEU A 150 -8.03 -6.31 -13.18
CA LEU A 150 -7.28 -6.64 -11.97
C LEU A 150 -7.04 -8.13 -11.81
N ASP A 151 -7.99 -8.94 -12.26
CA ASP A 151 -7.96 -10.39 -12.08
C ASP A 151 -6.67 -10.97 -12.69
N GLN A 152 -5.98 -11.80 -11.91
CA GLN A 152 -4.67 -12.40 -12.22
C GLN A 152 -3.48 -11.41 -12.30
N VAL A 153 -3.71 -10.09 -12.15
CA VAL A 153 -2.65 -9.08 -12.18
C VAL A 153 -2.25 -8.66 -10.77
N VAL A 154 -3.22 -8.51 -9.86
CA VAL A 154 -2.97 -8.14 -8.47
C VAL A 154 -3.59 -9.15 -7.51
N ASP A 155 -3.10 -9.18 -6.28
CA ASP A 155 -3.56 -10.07 -5.22
C ASP A 155 -4.46 -9.34 -4.20
N LEU A 156 -4.49 -8.00 -4.27
CA LEU A 156 -5.30 -7.14 -3.41
C LEU A 156 -5.67 -5.85 -4.14
N PHE A 157 -6.93 -5.45 -4.08
CA PHE A 157 -7.39 -4.11 -4.50
C PHE A 157 -7.90 -3.34 -3.29
N CYS A 158 -7.22 -2.25 -2.91
CA CYS A 158 -7.57 -1.45 -1.74
C CYS A 158 -8.23 -0.13 -2.16
N MET A 159 -9.45 0.09 -1.66
CA MET A 159 -10.18 1.35 -1.80
C MET A 159 -9.67 2.34 -0.75
N VAL A 160 -9.23 3.53 -1.17
CA VAL A 160 -8.63 4.52 -0.27
C VAL A 160 -9.49 5.76 -0.16
N ASP A 161 -9.98 6.03 1.06
CA ASP A 161 -10.57 7.31 1.42
C ASP A 161 -9.48 8.35 1.70
N SER A 162 -8.90 8.89 0.62
CA SER A 162 -7.77 9.83 0.70
C SER A 162 -8.07 11.12 1.45
N PHE A 163 -9.34 11.49 1.55
CA PHE A 163 -9.76 12.74 2.20
C PHE A 163 -10.39 12.50 3.58
N GLY A 164 -10.62 11.25 3.97
CA GLY A 164 -11.30 10.90 5.21
C GLY A 164 -12.72 11.45 5.27
N GLY A 165 -13.39 11.54 4.12
CA GLY A 165 -14.69 12.20 3.97
C GLY A 165 -15.83 11.31 3.47
N VAL A 166 -15.60 10.00 3.30
CA VAL A 166 -16.66 9.08 2.88
C VAL A 166 -17.48 8.61 4.08
N THR A 167 -18.77 8.45 3.85
CA THR A 167 -19.69 7.87 4.85
C THR A 167 -19.72 6.33 4.74
N PRO A 168 -20.22 5.60 5.76
CA PRO A 168 -20.41 4.15 5.67
C PRO A 168 -21.30 3.74 4.49
N MET A 169 -22.25 4.57 4.09
CA MET A 169 -23.09 4.29 2.91
C MET A 169 -22.30 4.39 1.61
N ASP A 170 -21.40 5.37 1.49
CA ASP A 170 -20.54 5.54 0.32
C ASP A 170 -19.59 4.34 0.19
N VAL A 171 -18.96 3.92 1.30
CA VAL A 171 -18.07 2.74 1.33
C VAL A 171 -18.84 1.51 0.88
N ARG A 172 -20.03 1.26 1.43
CA ARG A 172 -20.86 0.11 1.08
C ARG A 172 -21.24 0.11 -0.40
N SER A 173 -21.71 1.26 -0.89
CA SER A 173 -22.15 1.41 -2.28
C SER A 173 -21.00 1.14 -3.25
N LEU A 174 -19.83 1.73 -3.01
CA LEU A 174 -18.65 1.52 -3.86
C LEU A 174 -18.10 0.10 -3.74
N PHE A 175 -18.12 -0.49 -2.55
CA PHE A 175 -17.72 -1.88 -2.35
C PHE A 175 -18.54 -2.84 -3.22
N GLU A 176 -19.87 -2.70 -3.23
CA GLU A 176 -20.74 -3.54 -4.07
C GLU A 176 -20.45 -3.33 -5.57
N VAL A 177 -20.18 -2.10 -5.98
CA VAL A 177 -19.80 -1.78 -7.35
C VAL A 177 -18.47 -2.46 -7.74
N VAL A 178 -17.45 -2.39 -6.87
CA VAL A 178 -16.15 -3.02 -7.10
C VAL A 178 -16.28 -4.55 -7.13
N LYS A 179 -17.01 -5.12 -6.18
CA LYS A 179 -17.24 -6.57 -6.05
C LYS A 179 -17.88 -7.20 -7.29
N GLN A 180 -18.70 -6.44 -8.02
CA GLN A 180 -19.31 -6.89 -9.28
C GLN A 180 -18.34 -6.89 -10.47
N ARG A 181 -17.15 -6.28 -10.32
CA ARG A 181 -16.21 -6.05 -11.43
C ARG A 181 -14.93 -6.87 -11.34
N THR A 182 -14.58 -7.33 -10.16
CA THR A 182 -13.35 -8.11 -9.95
C THR A 182 -13.55 -9.19 -8.91
N THR A 183 -12.81 -10.28 -9.05
CA THR A 183 -12.74 -11.39 -8.07
C THR A 183 -11.59 -11.21 -7.08
N VAL A 184 -10.76 -10.19 -7.27
CA VAL A 184 -9.62 -9.88 -6.40
C VAL A 184 -10.12 -9.50 -5.00
N PRO A 185 -9.48 -9.97 -3.93
CA PRO A 185 -9.78 -9.52 -2.57
C PRO A 185 -9.79 -8.01 -2.46
N ILE A 186 -10.85 -7.46 -1.84
CA ILE A 186 -11.03 -6.01 -1.68
C ILE A 186 -10.62 -5.63 -0.27
N GLY A 187 -9.78 -4.61 -0.14
CA GLY A 187 -9.41 -3.96 1.09
C GLY A 187 -9.97 -2.54 1.18
N PHE A 188 -9.95 -1.98 2.38
CA PHE A 188 -10.30 -0.59 2.63
C PHE A 188 -9.18 0.08 3.46
N HIS A 189 -8.84 1.32 3.10
CA HIS A 189 -7.93 2.19 3.85
C HIS A 189 -8.64 3.52 4.09
N GLY A 190 -9.03 3.77 5.33
CA GLY A 190 -9.77 4.96 5.73
C GLY A 190 -8.91 5.96 6.48
N HIS A 191 -8.92 7.22 6.06
CA HIS A 191 -8.45 8.33 6.88
C HIS A 191 -9.54 8.77 7.86
N ASN A 192 -9.15 9.41 8.97
CA ASN A 192 -10.03 9.66 10.11
C ASN A 192 -10.45 11.13 10.27
N ASN A 193 -10.46 11.91 9.20
CA ASN A 193 -10.76 13.35 9.25
C ASN A 193 -12.16 13.65 9.79
N MET A 194 -13.14 12.82 9.45
CA MET A 194 -14.51 12.90 9.96
C MET A 194 -14.78 11.97 11.15
N GLN A 195 -13.72 11.37 11.73
CA GLN A 195 -13.82 10.38 12.81
C GLN A 195 -14.62 9.11 12.43
N LEU A 196 -14.72 8.82 11.13
CA LEU A 196 -15.45 7.67 10.61
C LEU A 196 -14.53 6.51 10.20
N GLY A 197 -13.20 6.65 10.34
CA GLY A 197 -12.24 5.64 9.87
C GLY A 197 -12.51 4.24 10.42
N LEU A 198 -12.75 4.12 11.72
CA LEU A 198 -13.08 2.84 12.36
C LEU A 198 -14.45 2.31 11.95
N ILE A 199 -15.44 3.20 11.79
CA ILE A 199 -16.82 2.80 11.44
C ILE A 199 -16.89 2.30 9.99
N ASN A 200 -16.05 2.84 9.12
CA ASN A 200 -15.98 2.50 7.71
C ASN A 200 -15.19 1.20 7.44
N THR A 201 -14.44 0.69 8.42
CA THR A 201 -13.63 -0.54 8.33
C THR A 201 -14.42 -1.77 8.79
#